data_a9e304cefeac7266714655a449ae3327
#
_entry.id   a9e304cefeac7266714655a449ae3327
#
_cell.length_a   1.000
_cell.length_b   1.000
_cell.length_c   1.000
_cell.angle_alpha   90.00
_cell.angle_beta   90.00
_cell.angle_gamma   90.00
#
_symmetry.space_group_name_H-M   'P 1'
#
loop_
_entity.id
_entity.type
_entity.pdbx_description
1 polymer ?
#
loop_
_entity_poly.entity_id
_entity_poly.type
_entity_poly.pdbx_seq_one_letter_code
_entity_poly.pdbx_strand_id
1 'polypeptide(L)'
;AASATMKDAAGNSIATSIADGDLGAVIVDGNVPALSSVAATDGSYGVGETLTITVTWGEAVVVTGTPTITLSNNDVASYVSGTTSAALVFTTLIAEGDTASADLSVSSYSGTITDAAGNTAAAASGDLGAVIVDGAVPVFASVTAVDGTYNIGDNLDITVTWGEAVVVSGTPTLTLSNSDTASYISGTGSTALVFRTTIAEDDGASTDLSVSSFSGTITDAAGGAAGAASGDLGAVIVDADDPDMTGCDATDGAY
;
A
#
# COMPACT_ATOMS: atom_id res chain seq x y z
N ALA A 1 31.77 -1.62 -61.19
CA ALA A 1 31.03 -0.51 -60.62
C ALA A 1 30.84 0.54 -61.67
N ALA A 2 29.59 0.89 -62.04
CA ALA A 2 29.27 1.95 -63.01
C ALA A 2 29.51 3.30 -62.29
N SER A 3 30.47 4.09 -62.80
CA SER A 3 30.67 5.46 -62.36
C SER A 3 29.55 6.32 -62.92
N ALA A 4 28.64 6.78 -62.08
CA ALA A 4 27.64 7.77 -62.47
C ALA A 4 28.32 9.14 -62.53
N THR A 5 28.38 9.76 -63.70
CA THR A 5 28.81 11.14 -63.87
C THR A 5 27.60 12.05 -63.80
N MET A 6 27.54 12.90 -62.77
CA MET A 6 26.58 14.02 -62.77
C MET A 6 27.08 15.16 -63.59
N LYS A 7 26.23 15.74 -64.45
CA LYS A 7 26.50 16.91 -65.30
C LYS A 7 25.47 18.00 -65.06
N ASP A 8 25.93 19.28 -65.21
CA ASP A 8 24.99 20.39 -65.25
C ASP A 8 24.22 20.43 -66.59
N ALA A 9 23.26 21.34 -66.71
CA ALA A 9 22.43 21.49 -67.92
C ALA A 9 23.24 21.90 -69.18
N ALA A 10 24.48 22.37 -69.06
CA ALA A 10 25.41 22.70 -70.12
C ALA A 10 26.33 21.52 -70.47
N GLY A 11 26.21 20.38 -69.82
CA GLY A 11 26.97 19.17 -70.08
C GLY A 11 28.32 19.10 -69.33
N ASN A 12 28.63 20.06 -68.46
CA ASN A 12 29.88 20.04 -67.68
C ASN A 12 29.79 18.99 -66.58
N SER A 13 30.83 18.22 -66.38
CA SER A 13 30.93 17.24 -65.30
C SER A 13 31.08 17.96 -63.95
N ILE A 14 30.20 17.62 -63.01
CA ILE A 14 30.35 17.98 -61.61
C ILE A 14 31.46 17.08 -61.03
N ALA A 15 32.38 17.65 -60.30
CA ALA A 15 33.37 16.87 -59.56
C ALA A 15 32.64 15.97 -58.54
N THR A 16 32.74 14.65 -58.77
CA THR A 16 32.00 13.62 -58.03
C THR A 16 32.82 12.98 -56.92
N SER A 17 33.94 13.57 -56.54
CA SER A 17 34.68 13.09 -55.38
C SER A 17 34.24 13.88 -54.12
N ILE A 18 33.38 13.28 -53.35
CA ILE A 18 33.27 13.61 -51.95
C ILE A 18 34.56 13.07 -51.33
N ALA A 19 35.42 13.95 -50.79
CA ALA A 19 36.66 13.51 -50.14
C ALA A 19 36.32 12.63 -48.95
N ASP A 20 37.14 11.61 -48.70
CA ASP A 20 37.02 10.78 -47.52
C ASP A 20 37.11 11.67 -46.29
N GLY A 21 36.09 11.76 -45.46
CA GLY A 21 36.01 12.62 -44.30
C GLY A 21 35.02 13.80 -44.37
N ASP A 22 34.43 14.09 -45.55
CA ASP A 22 33.48 15.21 -45.71
C ASP A 22 32.16 15.04 -44.91
N LEU A 23 31.83 13.82 -44.50
CA LEU A 23 30.64 13.54 -43.67
C LEU A 23 30.96 13.57 -42.17
N GLY A 24 32.21 13.73 -41.79
CA GLY A 24 32.61 13.64 -40.38
C GLY A 24 32.34 12.27 -39.79
N ALA A 25 32.12 12.20 -38.49
CA ALA A 25 31.75 10.98 -37.80
C ALA A 25 30.21 10.79 -37.88
N VAL A 26 29.69 10.42 -39.08
CA VAL A 26 28.27 10.08 -39.23
C VAL A 26 28.07 8.65 -38.74
N ILE A 27 27.32 8.51 -37.67
CA ILE A 27 26.84 7.23 -37.16
C ILE A 27 25.41 7.04 -37.68
N VAL A 28 25.18 5.93 -38.38
CA VAL A 28 23.82 5.52 -38.81
C VAL A 28 23.39 4.37 -37.91
N ASP A 29 22.40 4.62 -37.11
CA ASP A 29 21.73 3.61 -36.27
C ASP A 29 20.29 3.46 -36.72
N GLY A 30 19.97 2.28 -37.24
CA GLY A 30 18.61 1.90 -37.67
C GLY A 30 17.94 0.89 -36.75
N ASN A 31 18.56 0.57 -35.61
CA ASN A 31 17.98 -0.31 -34.63
C ASN A 31 17.05 0.51 -33.71
N VAL A 32 15.96 -0.11 -33.31
CA VAL A 32 15.05 0.45 -32.31
C VAL A 32 15.28 -0.28 -30.98
N PRO A 33 15.31 0.40 -29.84
CA PRO A 33 15.42 -0.26 -28.54
C PRO A 33 14.30 -1.26 -28.35
N ALA A 34 14.62 -2.56 -28.40
CA ALA A 34 13.65 -3.64 -28.18
C ALA A 34 13.42 -3.84 -26.69
N LEU A 35 12.17 -4.07 -26.26
CA LEU A 35 11.89 -4.42 -24.88
C LEU A 35 12.57 -5.73 -24.51
N SER A 36 13.33 -5.73 -23.41
CA SER A 36 14.01 -6.91 -22.86
C SER A 36 13.22 -7.51 -21.68
N SER A 37 12.79 -6.70 -20.73
CA SER A 37 12.00 -7.15 -19.58
C SER A 37 11.27 -5.99 -18.90
N VAL A 38 10.20 -6.35 -18.18
CA VAL A 38 9.61 -5.56 -17.10
C VAL A 38 9.67 -6.38 -15.82
N ALA A 39 9.92 -5.75 -14.67
CA ALA A 39 10.06 -6.45 -13.41
C ALA A 39 9.76 -5.52 -12.23
N ALA A 40 9.22 -6.11 -11.16
CA ALA A 40 9.13 -5.51 -9.84
C ALA A 40 9.56 -6.55 -8.79
N THR A 41 9.63 -6.17 -7.53
CA THR A 41 9.84 -7.15 -6.46
C THR A 41 8.53 -7.87 -6.17
N ASP A 42 8.58 -9.20 -6.12
CA ASP A 42 7.41 -10.01 -5.75
C ASP A 42 6.90 -9.65 -4.35
N GLY A 43 5.60 -9.61 -4.17
CA GLY A 43 4.98 -9.32 -2.87
C GLY A 43 3.56 -8.75 -2.98
N SER A 44 2.93 -8.57 -1.84
CA SER A 44 1.68 -7.82 -1.70
C SER A 44 2.01 -6.37 -1.35
N TYR A 45 1.38 -5.46 -2.05
CA TYR A 45 1.51 -4.02 -1.86
C TYR A 45 0.17 -3.43 -1.45
N GLY A 46 0.10 -2.92 -0.24
CA GLY A 46 -1.08 -2.28 0.34
C GLY A 46 -1.05 -0.76 0.29
N VAL A 47 -2.11 -0.16 0.80
CA VAL A 47 -2.27 1.30 0.85
C VAL A 47 -1.10 1.97 1.60
N GLY A 48 -0.49 2.96 0.98
CA GLY A 48 0.67 3.70 1.50
C GLY A 48 2.03 3.13 1.10
N GLU A 49 2.09 1.98 0.44
CA GLU A 49 3.33 1.40 -0.07
C GLU A 49 3.67 1.90 -1.48
N THR A 50 4.95 1.94 -1.79
CA THR A 50 5.44 2.35 -3.11
C THR A 50 5.90 1.13 -3.91
N LEU A 51 5.23 0.89 -5.03
CA LEU A 51 5.65 -0.11 -6.01
C LEU A 51 6.70 0.49 -6.94
N THR A 52 7.86 -0.16 -7.03
CA THR A 52 8.96 0.21 -7.94
C THR A 52 9.05 -0.79 -9.08
N ILE A 53 9.01 -0.28 -10.30
CA ILE A 53 9.00 -1.07 -11.53
C ILE A 53 10.22 -0.72 -12.36
N THR A 54 10.96 -1.72 -12.82
CA THR A 54 12.08 -1.58 -13.74
C THR A 54 11.69 -2.09 -15.12
N VAL A 55 11.82 -1.23 -16.12
CA VAL A 55 11.65 -1.58 -17.54
C VAL A 55 13.00 -1.56 -18.20
N THR A 56 13.38 -2.66 -18.86
CA THR A 56 14.70 -2.82 -19.49
C THR A 56 14.54 -3.03 -20.99
N TRP A 57 15.32 -2.27 -21.76
CA TRP A 57 15.46 -2.43 -23.20
C TRP A 57 16.79 -3.10 -23.54
N GLY A 58 16.95 -3.57 -24.76
CA GLY A 58 18.15 -4.23 -25.25
C GLY A 58 19.36 -3.30 -25.42
N GLU A 59 19.15 -1.99 -25.33
CA GLU A 59 20.18 -0.97 -25.44
C GLU A 59 19.86 0.25 -24.56
N ALA A 60 20.82 1.20 -24.48
CA ALA A 60 20.65 2.42 -23.71
C ALA A 60 19.60 3.35 -24.34
N VAL A 61 18.69 3.87 -23.53
CA VAL A 61 17.61 4.76 -23.96
C VAL A 61 17.70 6.15 -23.31
N VAL A 62 17.23 7.15 -24.02
CA VAL A 62 17.15 8.55 -23.60
C VAL A 62 15.71 8.91 -23.35
N VAL A 63 15.43 9.45 -22.18
CA VAL A 63 14.09 9.90 -21.76
C VAL A 63 13.97 11.40 -22.01
N THR A 64 12.85 11.81 -22.63
CA THR A 64 12.49 13.22 -22.76
C THR A 64 11.13 13.46 -22.12
N GLY A 65 11.06 14.44 -21.23
CA GLY A 65 9.84 14.72 -20.45
C GLY A 65 9.64 13.77 -19.28
N THR A 66 8.38 13.49 -18.96
CA THR A 66 7.96 12.62 -17.86
C THR A 66 7.14 11.45 -18.38
N PRO A 67 7.77 10.41 -18.93
CA PRO A 67 7.03 9.24 -19.37
C PRO A 67 6.36 8.52 -18.21
N THR A 68 5.29 7.82 -18.51
CA THR A 68 4.55 7.01 -17.55
C THR A 68 4.33 5.61 -18.12
N ILE A 69 4.09 4.65 -17.23
CA ILE A 69 3.57 3.33 -17.59
C ILE A 69 2.18 3.15 -17.00
N THR A 70 1.29 2.50 -17.75
CA THR A 70 -0.04 2.13 -17.30
C THR A 70 -0.03 0.65 -16.92
N LEU A 71 -0.56 0.33 -15.76
CA LEU A 71 -0.64 -1.02 -15.22
C LEU A 71 -1.97 -1.68 -15.57
N SER A 72 -2.08 -2.99 -15.37
CA SER A 72 -3.28 -3.77 -15.71
C SER A 72 -4.49 -3.42 -14.84
N ASN A 73 -4.28 -2.90 -13.65
CA ASN A 73 -5.32 -2.37 -12.76
C ASN A 73 -5.74 -0.92 -13.07
N ASN A 74 -5.21 -0.33 -14.15
CA ASN A 74 -5.35 1.06 -14.61
C ASN A 74 -4.59 2.11 -13.77
N ASP A 75 -3.79 1.70 -12.83
CA ASP A 75 -2.90 2.61 -12.13
C ASP A 75 -1.76 3.10 -13.04
N VAL A 76 -1.14 4.22 -12.70
CA VAL A 76 -0.11 4.88 -13.51
C VAL A 76 1.15 5.09 -12.70
N ALA A 77 2.24 4.44 -13.10
CA ALA A 77 3.54 4.67 -12.50
C ALA A 77 4.34 5.73 -13.29
N SER A 78 4.98 6.63 -12.58
CA SER A 78 5.74 7.75 -13.11
C SER A 78 7.23 7.43 -13.19
N TYR A 79 7.89 7.95 -14.23
CA TYR A 79 9.34 7.83 -14.42
C TYR A 79 10.11 8.50 -13.28
N VAL A 80 11.12 7.80 -12.80
CA VAL A 80 12.00 8.28 -11.72
C VAL A 80 13.43 8.49 -12.21
N SER A 81 14.02 7.47 -12.88
CA SER A 81 15.44 7.50 -13.22
C SER A 81 15.83 6.49 -14.30
N GLY A 82 17.07 6.57 -14.76
CA GLY A 82 17.68 5.59 -15.67
C GLY A 82 17.94 6.09 -17.09
N THR A 83 17.65 7.37 -17.42
CA THR A 83 17.99 7.92 -18.74
C THR A 83 19.48 7.70 -19.07
N THR A 84 19.80 7.44 -20.32
CA THR A 84 21.11 7.04 -20.83
C THR A 84 21.60 5.64 -20.39
N SER A 85 20.69 4.84 -19.84
CA SER A 85 20.93 3.41 -19.56
C SER A 85 19.86 2.53 -20.24
N ALA A 86 20.07 1.22 -20.21
CA ALA A 86 19.07 0.27 -20.74
C ALA A 86 17.87 0.09 -19.81
N ALA A 87 18.01 0.41 -18.52
CA ALA A 87 16.97 0.19 -17.52
C ALA A 87 16.40 1.53 -16.99
N LEU A 88 15.11 1.70 -17.10
CA LEU A 88 14.37 2.83 -16.55
C LEU A 88 13.55 2.39 -15.33
N VAL A 89 13.49 3.26 -14.33
CA VAL A 89 12.75 3.04 -13.08
C VAL A 89 11.52 3.91 -13.07
N PHE A 90 10.38 3.29 -12.74
CA PHE A 90 9.08 3.93 -12.54
C PHE A 90 8.55 3.59 -11.15
N THR A 91 7.77 4.46 -10.55
CA THR A 91 7.12 4.21 -9.26
C THR A 91 5.67 4.66 -9.27
N THR A 92 4.85 3.94 -8.49
CA THR A 92 3.52 4.37 -8.10
C THR A 92 3.33 4.14 -6.61
N LEU A 93 2.51 4.97 -5.96
CA LEU A 93 2.08 4.81 -4.58
C LEU A 93 0.71 4.12 -4.61
N ILE A 94 0.57 3.02 -3.88
CA ILE A 94 -0.73 2.37 -3.73
C ILE A 94 -1.62 3.25 -2.85
N ALA A 95 -2.75 3.67 -3.39
CA ALA A 95 -3.71 4.53 -2.71
C ALA A 95 -4.97 3.76 -2.31
N GLU A 96 -5.69 4.29 -1.32
CA GLU A 96 -7.02 3.75 -0.99
C GLU A 96 -7.96 3.92 -2.18
N GLY A 97 -8.60 2.82 -2.59
CA GLY A 97 -9.49 2.76 -3.74
C GLY A 97 -8.82 2.32 -5.05
N ASP A 98 -7.50 2.08 -5.07
CA ASP A 98 -6.86 1.45 -6.22
C ASP A 98 -7.47 0.06 -6.46
N THR A 99 -7.62 -0.26 -7.74
CA THR A 99 -8.19 -1.56 -8.11
C THR A 99 -7.24 -2.69 -7.70
N ALA A 100 -7.73 -3.60 -6.88
CA ALA A 100 -6.98 -4.78 -6.47
C ALA A 100 -6.57 -5.65 -7.67
N SER A 101 -5.39 -6.22 -7.61
CA SER A 101 -4.86 -7.13 -8.63
C SER A 101 -4.13 -8.28 -7.95
N ALA A 102 -4.46 -9.50 -8.33
CA ALA A 102 -3.75 -10.71 -7.86
C ALA A 102 -2.49 -11.01 -8.69
N ASP A 103 -2.34 -10.34 -9.83
CA ASP A 103 -1.25 -10.53 -10.80
C ASP A 103 -1.13 -9.25 -11.64
N LEU A 104 -0.21 -8.39 -11.25
CA LEU A 104 -0.06 -7.08 -11.87
C LEU A 104 0.88 -7.15 -13.08
N SER A 105 0.54 -6.44 -14.12
CA SER A 105 1.36 -6.33 -15.35
C SER A 105 1.44 -4.90 -15.87
N VAL A 106 2.44 -4.61 -16.68
CA VAL A 106 2.53 -3.39 -17.47
C VAL A 106 1.71 -3.56 -18.75
N SER A 107 0.74 -2.67 -18.97
CA SER A 107 -0.14 -2.67 -20.16
C SER A 107 0.42 -1.83 -21.30
N SER A 108 1.00 -0.67 -20.98
CA SER A 108 1.57 0.25 -21.96
C SER A 108 2.48 1.29 -21.32
N TYR A 109 3.23 2.03 -22.15
CA TYR A 109 3.86 3.26 -21.70
C TYR A 109 3.42 4.46 -22.55
N SER A 110 3.56 5.67 -21.98
CA SER A 110 3.31 6.93 -22.64
C SER A 110 4.51 7.87 -22.45
N GLY A 111 4.74 8.76 -23.41
CA GLY A 111 5.86 9.69 -23.41
C GLY A 111 6.94 9.33 -24.42
N THR A 112 8.06 10.05 -24.39
CA THR A 112 9.14 9.92 -25.37
C THR A 112 10.34 9.20 -24.77
N ILE A 113 10.62 8.01 -25.27
CA ILE A 113 11.78 7.18 -24.98
C ILE A 113 12.41 6.81 -26.32
N THR A 114 13.67 7.18 -26.52
CA THR A 114 14.41 6.93 -27.76
C THR A 114 15.80 6.38 -27.44
N ASP A 115 16.53 5.85 -28.43
CA ASP A 115 17.97 5.72 -28.31
C ASP A 115 18.67 7.08 -28.57
N ALA A 116 19.99 7.05 -28.56
CA ALA A 116 20.83 8.23 -28.83
C ALA A 116 20.75 8.73 -30.29
N ALA A 117 20.33 7.89 -31.25
CA ALA A 117 20.13 8.23 -32.65
C ALA A 117 18.71 8.79 -32.91
N GLY A 118 17.80 8.72 -31.95
CA GLY A 118 16.43 9.19 -32.05
C GLY A 118 15.40 8.13 -32.46
N ASN A 119 15.79 6.83 -32.54
CA ASN A 119 14.85 5.77 -32.82
C ASN A 119 13.95 5.54 -31.59
N THR A 120 12.62 5.52 -31.79
CA THR A 120 11.66 5.34 -30.69
C THR A 120 11.71 3.91 -30.14
N ALA A 121 11.77 3.79 -28.82
CA ALA A 121 11.79 2.50 -28.13
C ALA A 121 10.49 1.71 -28.36
N ALA A 122 10.62 0.37 -28.42
CA ALA A 122 9.49 -0.54 -28.50
C ALA A 122 8.55 -0.38 -27.29
N ALA A 123 7.27 -0.68 -27.49
CA ALA A 123 6.26 -0.63 -26.45
C ALA A 123 6.66 -1.51 -25.25
N ALA A 124 6.49 -0.96 -24.04
CA ALA A 124 6.67 -1.71 -22.81
C ALA A 124 5.34 -2.35 -22.42
N SER A 125 5.35 -3.68 -22.30
CA SER A 125 4.23 -4.46 -21.75
C SER A 125 4.77 -5.79 -21.24
N GLY A 126 4.16 -6.33 -20.20
CA GLY A 126 4.54 -7.65 -19.66
C GLY A 126 4.17 -7.81 -18.20
N ASP A 127 4.27 -9.04 -17.78
CA ASP A 127 4.06 -9.48 -16.42
C ASP A 127 5.16 -8.95 -15.49
N LEU A 128 4.78 -8.49 -14.27
CA LEU A 128 5.70 -7.99 -13.27
C LEU A 128 6.19 -9.07 -12.28
N GLY A 129 5.73 -10.32 -12.43
CA GLY A 129 5.94 -11.40 -11.49
C GLY A 129 4.80 -11.52 -10.47
N ALA A 130 5.06 -12.13 -9.32
CA ALA A 130 4.04 -12.33 -8.28
C ALA A 130 3.77 -11.01 -7.49
N VAL A 131 3.32 -9.98 -8.20
CA VAL A 131 2.97 -8.67 -7.62
C VAL A 131 1.47 -8.59 -7.41
N ILE A 132 1.07 -8.48 -6.15
CA ILE A 132 -0.33 -8.33 -5.72
C ILE A 132 -0.53 -6.90 -5.24
N VAL A 133 -1.63 -6.26 -5.68
CA VAL A 133 -2.05 -4.94 -5.19
C VAL A 133 -3.34 -5.08 -4.41
N ASP A 134 -3.36 -4.50 -3.21
CA ASP A 134 -4.53 -4.36 -2.37
C ASP A 134 -4.74 -2.89 -2.01
N GLY A 135 -5.69 -2.24 -2.68
CA GLY A 135 -6.07 -0.85 -2.45
C GLY A 135 -7.19 -0.69 -1.40
N ALA A 136 -7.55 -1.76 -0.69
CA ALA A 136 -8.50 -1.71 0.40
C ALA A 136 -7.78 -1.46 1.74
N VAL A 137 -8.54 -1.00 2.74
CA VAL A 137 -8.12 -0.97 4.14
C VAL A 137 -9.22 -1.56 5.00
N PRO A 138 -8.91 -2.22 6.12
CA PRO A 138 -9.92 -2.79 7.00
C PRO A 138 -10.85 -1.70 7.58
N VAL A 139 -12.09 -1.69 7.13
CA VAL A 139 -13.11 -0.76 7.61
C VAL A 139 -13.75 -1.32 8.88
N PHE A 140 -13.82 -0.50 9.95
CA PHE A 140 -14.54 -0.87 11.17
C PHE A 140 -16.01 -1.19 10.86
N ALA A 141 -16.48 -2.34 11.36
CA ALA A 141 -17.85 -2.81 11.16
C ALA A 141 -18.69 -2.74 12.44
N SER A 142 -18.18 -3.28 13.55
CA SER A 142 -18.91 -3.27 14.82
C SER A 142 -18.01 -3.55 16.02
N VAL A 143 -18.48 -3.16 17.19
CA VAL A 143 -17.97 -3.61 18.48
C VAL A 143 -19.13 -4.17 19.29
N THR A 144 -18.91 -5.27 20.02
CA THR A 144 -19.94 -5.94 20.82
C THR A 144 -19.33 -6.61 22.05
N ALA A 145 -20.14 -6.74 23.10
CA ALA A 145 -19.87 -7.59 24.25
C ALA A 145 -21.14 -8.35 24.62
N VAL A 146 -21.05 -9.24 25.58
CA VAL A 146 -22.25 -9.91 26.13
C VAL A 146 -22.93 -8.96 27.09
N ASP A 147 -24.24 -8.74 26.90
CA ASP A 147 -25.05 -7.94 27.81
C ASP A 147 -25.04 -8.51 29.25
N GLY A 148 -24.95 -7.64 30.24
CA GLY A 148 -24.96 -8.06 31.64
C GLY A 148 -24.33 -7.05 32.58
N THR A 149 -24.36 -7.37 33.87
CA THR A 149 -23.66 -6.66 34.93
C THR A 149 -22.38 -7.39 35.24
N TYR A 150 -21.27 -6.68 35.19
CA TYR A 150 -19.93 -7.17 35.49
C TYR A 150 -19.43 -6.57 36.78
N ASN A 151 -19.08 -7.44 37.73
CA ASN A 151 -18.65 -7.07 39.08
C ASN A 151 -17.12 -7.23 39.20
N ILE A 152 -16.57 -6.79 40.31
CA ILE A 152 -15.15 -6.95 40.64
C ILE A 152 -14.74 -8.42 40.48
N GLY A 153 -13.67 -8.65 39.67
CA GLY A 153 -13.15 -9.97 39.36
C GLY A 153 -13.73 -10.63 38.10
N ASP A 154 -14.81 -10.07 37.52
CA ASP A 154 -15.36 -10.59 36.27
C ASP A 154 -14.51 -10.20 35.06
N ASN A 155 -14.46 -11.07 34.05
CA ASN A 155 -13.84 -10.78 32.77
C ASN A 155 -14.88 -10.29 31.77
N LEU A 156 -14.63 -9.13 31.19
CA LEU A 156 -15.41 -8.58 30.07
C LEU A 156 -14.65 -8.82 28.77
N ASP A 157 -15.20 -9.66 27.91
CA ASP A 157 -14.71 -9.90 26.54
C ASP A 157 -15.42 -8.98 25.55
N ILE A 158 -14.63 -8.22 24.79
CA ILE A 158 -15.08 -7.27 23.78
C ILE A 158 -14.63 -7.76 22.41
N THR A 159 -15.58 -7.95 21.50
CA THR A 159 -15.29 -8.33 20.12
C THR A 159 -15.38 -7.10 19.21
N VAL A 160 -14.30 -6.81 18.51
CA VAL A 160 -14.24 -5.78 17.46
C VAL A 160 -14.19 -6.46 16.12
N THR A 161 -15.05 -6.07 15.18
CA THR A 161 -15.17 -6.67 13.85
C THR A 161 -14.85 -5.62 12.77
N TRP A 162 -14.06 -6.02 11.80
CA TRP A 162 -13.76 -5.26 10.57
C TRP A 162 -14.37 -5.94 9.35
N GLY A 163 -14.45 -5.21 8.24
CA GLY A 163 -14.99 -5.70 6.97
C GLY A 163 -14.15 -6.78 6.29
N GLU A 164 -12.89 -6.91 6.70
CA GLU A 164 -11.95 -7.92 6.18
C GLU A 164 -11.04 -8.46 7.28
N ALA A 165 -10.22 -9.47 6.94
CA ALA A 165 -9.30 -10.10 7.88
C ALA A 165 -8.15 -9.16 8.26
N VAL A 166 -7.87 -9.06 9.58
CA VAL A 166 -6.86 -8.16 10.12
C VAL A 166 -5.71 -8.91 10.80
N VAL A 167 -4.53 -8.35 10.72
CA VAL A 167 -3.29 -8.84 11.34
C VAL A 167 -2.91 -7.89 12.47
N VAL A 168 -2.68 -8.44 13.65
CA VAL A 168 -2.29 -7.70 14.84
C VAL A 168 -0.77 -7.73 14.99
N SER A 169 -0.18 -6.55 15.20
CA SER A 169 1.22 -6.41 15.58
C SER A 169 1.34 -5.74 16.96
N GLY A 170 2.11 -6.35 17.86
CA GLY A 170 2.27 -5.88 19.23
C GLY A 170 1.06 -6.22 20.13
N THR A 171 0.74 -5.32 21.04
CA THR A 171 -0.33 -5.47 22.04
C THR A 171 -1.32 -4.32 21.93
N PRO A 172 -2.22 -4.31 20.95
CA PRO A 172 -3.24 -3.27 20.85
C PRO A 172 -4.20 -3.31 22.05
N THR A 173 -4.77 -2.15 22.36
CA THR A 173 -5.70 -1.98 23.47
C THR A 173 -6.91 -1.17 23.05
N LEU A 174 -8.03 -1.38 23.74
CA LEU A 174 -9.21 -0.52 23.67
C LEU A 174 -9.24 0.35 24.95
N THR A 175 -9.60 1.61 24.78
CA THR A 175 -9.96 2.50 25.90
C THR A 175 -11.48 2.55 26.00
N LEU A 176 -12.00 2.28 27.18
CA LEU A 176 -13.44 2.25 27.47
C LEU A 176 -13.92 3.62 27.97
N SER A 177 -15.25 3.83 27.96
CA SER A 177 -15.86 5.10 28.40
C SER A 177 -15.68 5.40 29.89
N ASN A 178 -15.49 4.36 30.71
CA ASN A 178 -15.15 4.47 32.13
C ASN A 178 -13.64 4.70 32.40
N SER A 179 -12.85 4.88 31.35
CA SER A 179 -11.37 5.05 31.35
C SER A 179 -10.57 3.78 31.57
N ASP A 180 -11.21 2.62 31.68
CA ASP A 180 -10.52 1.34 31.74
C ASP A 180 -9.95 0.93 30.37
N THR A 181 -9.07 -0.07 30.38
CA THR A 181 -8.36 -0.54 29.20
C THR A 181 -8.51 -2.04 29.00
N ALA A 182 -9.10 -2.45 27.88
CA ALA A 182 -9.13 -3.84 27.47
C ALA A 182 -7.94 -4.18 26.56
N SER A 183 -7.25 -5.29 26.88
CA SER A 183 -6.07 -5.76 26.14
C SER A 183 -6.43 -6.82 25.11
N TYR A 184 -5.72 -6.83 23.97
CA TYR A 184 -5.89 -7.84 22.93
C TYR A 184 -5.62 -9.24 23.45
N ILE A 185 -6.51 -10.19 23.10
CA ILE A 185 -6.42 -11.60 23.47
C ILE A 185 -6.20 -12.50 22.25
N SER A 186 -7.03 -12.34 21.20
CA SER A 186 -7.02 -13.28 20.08
C SER A 186 -7.73 -12.75 18.84
N GLY A 187 -7.60 -13.47 17.71
CA GLY A 187 -8.38 -13.22 16.49
C GLY A 187 -7.54 -12.74 15.30
N THR A 188 -6.22 -12.55 15.44
CA THR A 188 -5.35 -12.16 14.31
C THR A 188 -5.52 -13.14 13.14
N GLY A 189 -5.54 -12.62 11.91
CA GLY A 189 -5.81 -13.38 10.69
C GLY A 189 -7.31 -13.61 10.41
N SER A 190 -8.21 -13.00 11.21
CA SER A 190 -9.66 -13.05 10.99
C SER A 190 -10.27 -11.65 10.98
N THR A 191 -11.57 -11.56 10.67
CA THR A 191 -12.32 -10.30 10.70
C THR A 191 -12.65 -9.82 12.10
N ALA A 192 -12.51 -10.65 13.15
CA ALA A 192 -12.93 -10.35 14.51
C ALA A 192 -11.77 -10.52 15.50
N LEU A 193 -11.49 -9.49 16.26
CA LEU A 193 -10.51 -9.50 17.35
C LEU A 193 -11.20 -9.47 18.70
N VAL A 194 -10.68 -10.23 19.65
CA VAL A 194 -11.18 -10.25 21.04
C VAL A 194 -10.20 -9.50 21.93
N PHE A 195 -10.75 -8.58 22.71
CA PHE A 195 -10.07 -7.84 23.76
C PHE A 195 -10.70 -8.19 25.11
N ARG A 196 -9.95 -8.09 26.20
CA ARG A 196 -10.42 -8.39 27.54
C ARG A 196 -9.95 -7.36 28.54
N THR A 197 -10.84 -6.98 29.45
CA THR A 197 -10.50 -6.40 30.74
C THR A 197 -11.05 -7.27 31.87
N THR A 198 -10.44 -7.18 33.06
CA THR A 198 -10.96 -7.79 34.29
C THR A 198 -11.35 -6.64 35.21
N ILE A 199 -12.60 -6.59 35.64
CA ILE A 199 -13.14 -5.50 36.45
C ILE A 199 -12.40 -5.47 37.79
N ALA A 200 -11.84 -4.32 38.12
CA ALA A 200 -11.12 -4.06 39.37
C ALA A 200 -11.91 -3.08 40.28
N GLU A 201 -11.56 -3.01 41.55
CA GLU A 201 -12.21 -2.18 42.57
C GLU A 201 -12.20 -0.68 42.25
N ASP A 202 -11.16 -0.21 41.56
CA ASP A 202 -11.00 1.21 41.19
C ASP A 202 -11.53 1.57 39.80
N ASP A 203 -12.13 0.61 39.08
CA ASP A 203 -12.72 0.88 37.77
C ASP A 203 -13.95 1.78 37.92
N GLY A 204 -14.10 2.72 37.00
CA GLY A 204 -15.28 3.59 36.98
C GLY A 204 -16.55 2.79 36.73
N ALA A 205 -17.53 2.88 37.65
CA ALA A 205 -18.85 2.29 37.42
C ALA A 205 -19.51 2.88 36.17
N SER A 206 -20.19 2.05 35.41
CA SER A 206 -20.89 2.46 34.18
C SER A 206 -22.19 1.72 34.01
N THR A 207 -23.24 2.44 33.69
CA THR A 207 -24.59 1.86 33.35
C THR A 207 -24.75 1.60 31.86
N ASP A 208 -23.76 2.05 31.03
CA ASP A 208 -23.76 1.95 29.57
C ASP A 208 -22.34 2.10 29.10
N LEU A 209 -21.62 0.98 28.97
CA LEU A 209 -20.22 0.95 28.63
C LEU A 209 -20.02 1.00 27.12
N SER A 210 -19.06 1.78 26.68
CA SER A 210 -18.70 1.88 25.26
C SER A 210 -17.19 1.87 25.05
N VAL A 211 -16.73 1.57 23.83
CA VAL A 211 -15.36 1.74 23.38
C VAL A 211 -15.21 3.17 22.89
N SER A 212 -14.29 3.92 23.52
CA SER A 212 -13.97 5.32 23.18
C SER A 212 -12.91 5.43 22.08
N SER A 213 -11.91 4.56 22.11
CA SER A 213 -10.83 4.53 21.12
C SER A 213 -10.08 3.21 21.17
N PHE A 214 -9.28 2.94 20.13
CA PHE A 214 -8.25 1.89 20.20
C PHE A 214 -6.85 2.46 19.98
N SER A 215 -5.84 1.74 20.47
CA SER A 215 -4.43 2.05 20.31
C SER A 215 -3.67 0.79 19.89
N GLY A 216 -2.63 0.96 19.08
CA GLY A 216 -1.78 -0.14 18.57
C GLY A 216 -1.87 -0.28 17.06
N THR A 217 -1.19 -1.31 16.53
CA THR A 217 -1.10 -1.56 15.09
C THR A 217 -1.96 -2.75 14.69
N ILE A 218 -2.97 -2.49 13.88
CA ILE A 218 -3.84 -3.47 13.25
C ILE A 218 -3.85 -3.12 11.76
N THR A 219 -3.53 -4.08 10.90
CA THR A 219 -3.47 -3.92 9.44
C THR A 219 -4.18 -5.09 8.76
N ASP A 220 -4.43 -5.00 7.47
CA ASP A 220 -4.65 -6.19 6.64
C ASP A 220 -3.34 -6.96 6.36
N ALA A 221 -3.41 -7.96 5.52
CA ALA A 221 -2.25 -8.76 5.13
C ALA A 221 -1.29 -8.02 4.17
N ALA A 222 -1.76 -6.98 3.50
CA ALA A 222 -0.98 -6.14 2.59
C ALA A 222 -0.37 -4.91 3.28
N GLY A 223 -0.68 -4.69 4.58
CA GLY A 223 -0.13 -3.59 5.37
C GLY A 223 -1.05 -2.37 5.48
N GLY A 224 -2.24 -2.38 4.86
CA GLY A 224 -3.25 -1.33 4.97
C GLY A 224 -3.73 -1.18 6.42
N ALA A 225 -3.69 0.04 6.97
CA ALA A 225 -4.04 0.29 8.37
C ALA A 225 -5.54 0.21 8.61
N ALA A 226 -5.96 -0.53 9.65
CA ALA A 226 -7.36 -0.65 10.05
C ALA A 226 -7.93 0.69 10.53
N GLY A 227 -9.20 0.93 10.19
CA GLY A 227 -9.96 2.08 10.64
C GLY A 227 -10.15 2.11 12.17
N ALA A 228 -10.41 3.30 12.71
CA ALA A 228 -10.64 3.48 14.15
C ALA A 228 -11.84 2.67 14.62
N ALA A 229 -11.71 2.02 15.80
CA ALA A 229 -12.79 1.28 16.44
C ALA A 229 -13.34 2.10 17.60
N SER A 230 -14.65 2.34 17.59
CA SER A 230 -15.39 2.96 18.70
C SER A 230 -16.86 2.60 18.62
N GLY A 231 -17.57 2.59 19.71
CA GLY A 231 -19.00 2.33 19.71
C GLY A 231 -19.52 1.80 21.02
N ASP A 232 -20.83 1.72 21.10
CA ASP A 232 -21.58 1.17 22.20
C ASP A 232 -21.44 -0.35 22.27
N LEU A 233 -21.29 -0.90 23.48
CA LEU A 233 -21.15 -2.33 23.73
C LEU A 233 -22.48 -3.04 23.97
N GLY A 234 -23.63 -2.31 23.94
CA GLY A 234 -24.96 -2.81 24.32
C GLY A 234 -25.23 -2.63 25.80
N ALA A 235 -26.12 -3.46 26.39
CA ALA A 235 -26.48 -3.34 27.79
C ALA A 235 -25.38 -3.88 28.74
N VAL A 236 -24.19 -3.32 28.65
CA VAL A 236 -23.04 -3.67 29.50
C VAL A 236 -22.95 -2.69 30.67
N ILE A 237 -23.14 -3.22 31.89
CA ILE A 237 -23.07 -2.47 33.14
C ILE A 237 -21.82 -2.91 33.91
N VAL A 238 -21.03 -1.95 34.37
CA VAL A 238 -19.90 -2.19 35.28
C VAL A 238 -20.30 -1.72 36.68
N ASP A 239 -20.22 -2.64 37.63
CA ASP A 239 -20.41 -2.38 39.07
C ASP A 239 -19.11 -2.75 39.80
N ALA A 240 -18.26 -1.76 39.94
CA ALA A 240 -16.94 -1.88 40.60
C ALA A 240 -16.96 -1.38 42.05
N ASP A 241 -18.15 -1.11 42.61
CA ASP A 241 -18.29 -0.66 43.98
C ASP A 241 -18.36 -1.87 44.92
N ASP A 242 -17.41 -1.91 45.88
CA ASP A 242 -17.47 -2.87 46.99
C ASP A 242 -18.46 -2.34 48.06
N PRO A 243 -19.38 -3.18 48.55
CA PRO A 243 -20.28 -2.75 49.61
C PRO A 243 -19.55 -2.29 50.84
N ASP A 244 -19.46 -0.98 51.06
CA ASP A 244 -18.82 -0.39 52.20
C ASP A 244 -19.67 -0.66 53.46
N MET A 245 -19.16 -1.43 54.45
CA MET A 245 -19.79 -1.58 55.73
C MET A 245 -19.66 -0.27 56.54
N THR A 246 -20.47 0.72 56.21
CA THR A 246 -20.60 1.94 57.03
C THR A 246 -21.52 1.63 58.22
N GLY A 247 -20.88 1.44 59.40
CA GLY A 247 -21.54 1.48 60.70
C GLY A 247 -21.91 0.11 61.28
N CYS A 248 -20.93 -0.62 61.84
CA CYS A 248 -21.20 -1.48 62.97
C CYS A 248 -21.04 -0.62 64.29
N ASP A 249 -22.06 0.15 64.65
CA ASP A 249 -22.15 0.70 65.98
C ASP A 249 -22.51 -0.45 66.97
N ALA A 250 -21.51 -1.01 67.62
CA ALA A 250 -21.71 -1.81 68.79
C ALA A 250 -22.15 -0.85 69.91
N THR A 251 -23.46 -0.70 70.15
CA THR A 251 -23.92 -0.13 71.38
C THR A 251 -23.50 -1.07 72.50
N ASP A 252 -22.42 -0.70 73.17
CA ASP A 252 -22.01 -1.34 74.45
C ASP A 252 -23.12 -1.19 75.47
N GLY A 253 -23.92 -2.26 75.64
CA GLY A 253 -24.91 -2.39 76.70
C GLY A 253 -24.16 -2.82 77.97
N ALA A 254 -23.91 -1.86 78.87
CA ALA A 254 -23.49 -2.18 80.22
C ALA A 254 -24.53 -3.09 80.90
N TYR A 255 -24.10 -4.28 81.33
CA TYR A 255 -24.81 -5.12 82.29
C TYR A 255 -24.24 -4.92 83.69
#